data_94f8313eafc69c721d3f8f4ed2a3ddbc
#
_entry.id   94f8313eafc69c721d3f8f4ed2a3ddbc
#
_cell.length_a   1.000
_cell.length_b   1.000
_cell.length_c   1.000
_cell.angle_alpha   90.00
_cell.angle_beta   90.00
_cell.angle_gamma   90.00
#
_symmetry.space_group_name_H-M   'P 1'
#
loop_
_entity.id
_entity.type
_entity.pdbx_description
1 polymer ?
#
loop_
_entity_poly.entity_id
_entity_poly.type
_entity_poly.pdbx_seq_one_letter_code
_entity_poly.pdbx_strand_id
1 'polypeptide(L)'
;MLPDNMKEVAEYFNKNWQQYKKYVDQNRLCHQEMFAALNQFLHEHMPKRAISFVDVGCGDGSSIAPVLMEHSLKKYIGIDIAEQVMQMAPIHLAQLNCEKQFIAENMTTAIQHIPAPFDIIFSSYTVHHLSYQEKFDFIHDCKNKLAPGGFFLMIDGILDENQTREQWLYAYETFYREICPTITDAQLELFMRHPSRSDYPENIHTFQQIAQMQKWSNFQLVLRIGLLAFMAFSK
;
A
#
# COMPACT_ATOMS: atom_id res chain seq x y z
N MET A 1 5.08 7.68 20.93
CA MET A 1 5.30 8.95 20.17
C MET A 1 5.71 8.53 18.77
N LEU A 2 5.07 9.05 17.70
CA LEU A 2 5.42 8.68 16.32
C LEU A 2 6.86 9.12 16.01
N PRO A 3 7.62 8.33 15.21
CA PRO A 3 8.88 8.79 14.61
C PRO A 3 8.64 10.09 13.81
N ASP A 4 9.65 10.96 13.74
CA ASP A 4 9.45 12.28 13.13
C ASP A 4 9.12 12.20 11.63
N ASN A 5 9.71 11.24 10.89
CA ASN A 5 9.35 10.98 9.50
C ASN A 5 7.87 10.58 9.32
N MET A 6 7.31 9.80 10.22
CA MET A 6 5.90 9.37 10.13
C MET A 6 4.92 10.50 10.49
N LYS A 7 5.32 11.46 11.31
CA LYS A 7 4.53 12.69 11.53
C LYS A 7 4.49 13.53 10.25
N GLU A 8 5.63 13.68 9.56
CA GLU A 8 5.69 14.39 8.29
C GLU A 8 4.79 13.72 7.22
N VAL A 9 4.78 12.39 7.15
CA VAL A 9 3.89 11.62 6.26
C VAL A 9 2.41 11.91 6.58
N ALA A 10 2.01 11.78 7.85
CA ALA A 10 0.63 12.05 8.27
C ALA A 10 0.19 13.48 7.95
N GLU A 11 1.04 14.48 8.24
CA GLU A 11 0.75 15.88 7.94
C GLU A 11 0.66 16.15 6.43
N TYR A 12 1.55 15.53 5.64
CA TYR A 12 1.53 15.67 4.20
C TYR A 12 0.20 15.18 3.63
N PHE A 13 -0.23 13.97 3.94
CA PHE A 13 -1.46 13.40 3.41
C PHE A 13 -2.70 14.12 3.93
N ASN A 14 -2.76 14.50 5.20
CA ASN A 14 -3.87 15.30 5.72
C ASN A 14 -4.04 16.65 4.99
N LYS A 15 -2.93 17.28 4.57
CA LYS A 15 -2.95 18.58 3.86
C LYS A 15 -3.17 18.43 2.35
N ASN A 16 -2.63 17.38 1.74
CA ASN A 16 -2.53 17.26 0.29
C ASN A 16 -3.40 16.14 -0.31
N TRP A 17 -4.29 15.53 0.48
CA TRP A 17 -5.11 14.41 0.03
C TRP A 17 -5.88 14.68 -1.27
N GLN A 18 -6.51 15.84 -1.39
CA GLN A 18 -7.26 16.19 -2.60
C GLN A 18 -6.37 16.24 -3.86
N GLN A 19 -5.11 16.66 -3.71
CA GLN A 19 -4.16 16.65 -4.81
C GLN A 19 -3.73 15.23 -5.16
N TYR A 20 -3.42 14.40 -4.16
CA TYR A 20 -3.11 13.00 -4.34
C TYR A 20 -4.28 12.26 -5.02
N LYS A 21 -5.50 12.49 -4.56
CA LYS A 21 -6.72 11.90 -5.14
C LYS A 21 -6.87 12.23 -6.63
N LYS A 22 -6.52 13.44 -7.08
CA LYS A 22 -6.52 13.77 -8.51
C LYS A 22 -5.54 12.91 -9.31
N TYR A 23 -4.39 12.55 -8.74
CA TYR A 23 -3.44 11.65 -9.41
C TYR A 23 -4.00 10.23 -9.52
N VAL A 24 -4.64 9.75 -8.47
CA VAL A 24 -5.37 8.47 -8.48
C VAL A 24 -6.46 8.47 -9.53
N ASP A 25 -7.35 9.47 -9.53
CA ASP A 25 -8.49 9.59 -10.45
C ASP A 25 -8.06 9.71 -11.93
N GLN A 26 -6.88 10.27 -12.18
CA GLN A 26 -6.26 10.37 -13.50
C GLN A 26 -5.40 9.14 -13.85
N ASN A 27 -5.41 8.10 -13.03
CA ASN A 27 -4.63 6.87 -13.18
C ASN A 27 -3.11 7.09 -13.31
N ARG A 28 -2.57 8.17 -12.76
CA ARG A 28 -1.15 8.52 -12.91
C ARG A 28 -0.19 7.59 -12.18
N LEU A 29 -0.71 6.81 -11.23
CA LEU A 29 0.04 5.81 -10.48
C LEU A 29 -0.44 4.39 -10.81
N CYS A 30 -0.97 4.16 -12.01
CA CYS A 30 -1.45 2.87 -12.51
C CYS A 30 -2.42 2.15 -11.55
N HIS A 31 -3.24 2.93 -10.82
CA HIS A 31 -4.20 2.34 -9.86
C HIS A 31 -5.18 1.38 -10.54
N GLN A 32 -5.66 1.73 -11.75
CA GLN A 32 -6.63 0.88 -12.46
C GLN A 32 -6.04 -0.50 -12.76
N GLU A 33 -4.84 -0.57 -13.30
CA GLU A 33 -4.16 -1.82 -13.66
C GLU A 33 -3.78 -2.62 -12.42
N MET A 34 -3.24 -1.95 -11.39
CA MET A 34 -2.83 -2.60 -10.15
C MET A 34 -4.01 -3.17 -9.37
N PHE A 35 -5.12 -2.41 -9.26
CA PHE A 35 -6.30 -2.88 -8.55
C PHE A 35 -7.10 -3.91 -9.38
N ALA A 36 -7.05 -3.86 -10.72
CA ALA A 36 -7.57 -4.93 -11.56
C ALA A 36 -6.80 -6.25 -11.34
N ALA A 37 -5.46 -6.18 -11.25
CA ALA A 37 -4.63 -7.35 -10.93
C ALA A 37 -4.91 -7.88 -9.51
N LEU A 38 -5.13 -6.99 -8.53
CA LEU A 38 -5.56 -7.38 -7.19
C LEU A 38 -6.91 -8.11 -7.22
N ASN A 39 -7.88 -7.58 -7.94
CA ASN A 39 -9.21 -8.20 -8.09
C ASN A 39 -9.11 -9.60 -8.71
N GLN A 40 -8.33 -9.73 -9.79
CA GLN A 40 -8.07 -11.03 -10.41
C GLN A 40 -7.40 -12.00 -9.42
N PHE A 41 -6.37 -11.55 -8.70
CA PHE A 41 -5.68 -12.37 -7.70
C PHE A 41 -6.64 -12.89 -6.62
N LEU A 42 -7.53 -12.02 -6.10
CA LEU A 42 -8.53 -12.42 -5.11
C LEU A 42 -9.55 -13.43 -5.67
N HIS A 43 -10.00 -13.28 -6.91
CA HIS A 43 -10.88 -14.26 -7.58
C HIS A 43 -10.21 -15.63 -7.73
N GLU A 44 -8.92 -15.68 -8.04
CA GLU A 44 -8.19 -16.92 -8.25
C GLU A 44 -7.87 -17.65 -6.93
N HIS A 45 -7.49 -16.90 -5.89
CA HIS A 45 -6.94 -17.49 -4.65
C HIS A 45 -7.95 -17.54 -3.49
N MET A 46 -9.02 -16.73 -3.56
CA MET A 46 -10.07 -16.64 -2.51
C MET A 46 -11.48 -16.94 -3.04
N PRO A 47 -11.67 -17.99 -3.88
CA PRO A 47 -12.97 -18.21 -4.50
C PRO A 47 -14.03 -18.60 -3.47
N LYS A 48 -15.22 -17.99 -3.57
CA LYS A 48 -16.48 -18.44 -2.93
C LYS A 48 -16.49 -18.50 -1.40
N ARG A 49 -15.58 -17.85 -0.69
CA ARG A 49 -15.62 -17.75 0.77
C ARG A 49 -15.63 -16.29 1.21
N ALA A 50 -16.26 -16.01 2.34
CA ALA A 50 -16.14 -14.72 2.97
C ALA A 50 -14.74 -14.55 3.57
N ILE A 51 -14.03 -13.48 3.23
CA ILE A 51 -12.65 -13.20 3.64
C ILE A 51 -12.60 -12.13 4.74
N SER A 52 -11.63 -12.28 5.63
CA SER A 52 -11.23 -11.27 6.59
C SER A 52 -10.09 -10.45 5.98
N PHE A 53 -10.29 -9.15 5.82
CA PHE A 53 -9.40 -8.27 5.07
C PHE A 53 -8.86 -7.12 5.94
N VAL A 54 -7.56 -6.90 5.91
CA VAL A 54 -6.90 -5.73 6.50
C VAL A 54 -6.32 -4.89 5.37
N ASP A 55 -6.63 -3.61 5.37
CA ASP A 55 -6.14 -2.61 4.40
C ASP A 55 -5.22 -1.63 5.13
N VAL A 56 -3.93 -1.73 4.88
CA VAL A 56 -2.89 -0.94 5.55
C VAL A 56 -2.49 0.23 4.65
N GLY A 57 -2.64 1.44 5.15
CA GLY A 57 -2.59 2.66 4.36
C GLY A 57 -3.88 2.84 3.56
N CYS A 58 -5.04 2.60 4.19
CA CYS A 58 -6.33 2.54 3.51
C CYS A 58 -6.79 3.90 2.93
N GLY A 59 -6.21 5.01 3.36
CA GLY A 59 -6.62 6.33 2.96
C GLY A 59 -8.12 6.56 3.19
N ASP A 60 -8.81 7.10 2.19
CA ASP A 60 -10.26 7.29 2.21
C ASP A 60 -11.08 6.05 1.77
N GLY A 61 -10.42 4.94 1.49
CA GLY A 61 -11.04 3.68 1.06
C GLY A 61 -11.62 3.68 -0.36
N SER A 62 -11.58 4.79 -1.08
CA SER A 62 -12.22 4.90 -2.40
C SER A 62 -11.57 4.04 -3.48
N SER A 63 -10.26 3.80 -3.40
CA SER A 63 -9.53 2.99 -4.38
C SER A 63 -9.82 1.50 -4.25
N ILE A 64 -9.93 1.00 -3.01
CA ILE A 64 -10.16 -0.42 -2.75
C ILE A 64 -11.64 -0.81 -2.81
N ALA A 65 -12.56 0.12 -2.55
CA ALA A 65 -13.99 -0.16 -2.49
C ALA A 65 -14.55 -0.91 -3.72
N PRO A 66 -14.23 -0.53 -4.98
CA PRO A 66 -14.73 -1.25 -6.16
C PRO A 66 -14.30 -2.72 -6.19
N VAL A 67 -13.05 -3.02 -5.80
CA VAL A 67 -12.53 -4.38 -5.73
C VAL A 67 -13.31 -5.17 -4.67
N LEU A 68 -13.41 -4.63 -3.45
CA LEU A 68 -14.01 -5.35 -2.34
C LEU A 68 -15.51 -5.59 -2.51
N MET A 69 -16.22 -4.77 -3.31
CA MET A 69 -17.64 -4.98 -3.63
C MET A 69 -17.88 -6.22 -4.50
N GLU A 70 -16.85 -6.74 -5.20
CA GLU A 70 -16.94 -7.97 -5.99
C GLU A 70 -16.70 -9.25 -5.15
N HIS A 71 -16.29 -9.09 -3.88
CA HIS A 71 -15.96 -10.20 -2.99
C HIS A 71 -16.87 -10.26 -1.77
N SER A 72 -17.07 -11.47 -1.24
CA SER A 72 -17.73 -11.65 0.04
C SER A 72 -16.76 -11.37 1.17
N LEU A 73 -17.09 -10.41 2.05
CA LEU A 73 -16.27 -10.06 3.20
C LEU A 73 -16.93 -10.50 4.49
N LYS A 74 -16.13 -11.05 5.40
CA LYS A 74 -16.51 -11.33 6.77
C LYS A 74 -16.21 -10.14 7.68
N LYS A 75 -15.04 -9.53 7.47
CA LYS A 75 -14.54 -8.40 8.24
C LYS A 75 -13.59 -7.55 7.40
N TYR A 76 -13.65 -6.24 7.60
CA TYR A 76 -12.69 -5.27 7.06
C TYR A 76 -12.07 -4.45 8.19
N ILE A 77 -10.74 -4.30 8.18
CA ILE A 77 -10.02 -3.35 9.04
C ILE A 77 -9.22 -2.41 8.14
N GLY A 78 -9.52 -1.12 8.18
CA GLY A 78 -8.71 -0.06 7.57
C GLY A 78 -7.76 0.55 8.60
N ILE A 79 -6.49 0.66 8.24
CA ILE A 79 -5.45 1.30 9.06
C ILE A 79 -4.84 2.43 8.25
N ASP A 80 -4.80 3.64 8.80
CA ASP A 80 -4.10 4.77 8.20
C ASP A 80 -3.59 5.73 9.26
N ILE A 81 -2.47 6.39 8.98
CA ILE A 81 -1.90 7.39 9.88
C ILE A 81 -2.54 8.77 9.67
N ALA A 82 -3.12 9.03 8.49
CA ALA A 82 -3.79 10.27 8.12
C ALA A 82 -5.25 10.26 8.58
N GLU A 83 -5.49 10.53 9.86
CA GLU A 83 -6.81 10.45 10.50
C GLU A 83 -7.89 11.23 9.76
N GLN A 84 -7.58 12.45 9.27
CA GLN A 84 -8.57 13.29 8.57
C GLN A 84 -9.00 12.67 7.23
N VAL A 85 -8.08 12.00 6.54
CA VAL A 85 -8.36 11.30 5.29
C VAL A 85 -9.25 10.09 5.56
N MET A 86 -8.90 9.31 6.57
CA MET A 86 -9.61 8.08 6.93
C MET A 86 -11.06 8.33 7.37
N GLN A 87 -11.42 9.55 7.81
CA GLN A 87 -12.82 9.90 8.15
C GLN A 87 -13.81 9.71 6.98
N MET A 88 -13.31 9.70 5.73
CA MET A 88 -14.14 9.44 4.54
C MET A 88 -14.32 7.94 4.23
N ALA A 89 -13.46 7.07 4.75
CA ALA A 89 -13.48 5.64 4.45
C ALA A 89 -14.82 4.94 4.81
N PRO A 90 -15.49 5.24 5.94
CA PRO A 90 -16.80 4.67 6.24
C PRO A 90 -17.87 4.98 5.17
N ILE A 91 -17.75 6.14 4.51
CA ILE A 91 -18.70 6.57 3.45
C ILE A 91 -18.44 5.77 2.17
N HIS A 92 -17.18 5.71 1.72
CA HIS A 92 -16.82 5.01 0.48
C HIS A 92 -17.03 3.49 0.60
N LEU A 93 -16.86 2.94 1.80
CA LEU A 93 -17.00 1.52 2.10
C LEU A 93 -18.39 1.16 2.67
N ALA A 94 -19.37 2.09 2.61
CA ALA A 94 -20.70 1.88 3.19
C ALA A 94 -21.44 0.67 2.61
N GLN A 95 -21.24 0.38 1.32
CA GLN A 95 -21.90 -0.73 0.62
C GLN A 95 -21.34 -2.12 0.97
N LEU A 96 -20.17 -2.21 1.59
CA LEU A 96 -19.63 -3.49 2.05
C LEU A 96 -20.48 -4.04 3.19
N ASN A 97 -21.05 -5.22 2.96
CA ASN A 97 -21.88 -5.90 3.97
C ASN A 97 -21.01 -6.77 4.88
N CYS A 98 -20.20 -6.15 5.76
CA CYS A 98 -19.34 -6.83 6.73
C CYS A 98 -19.13 -5.96 7.96
N GLU A 99 -18.54 -6.56 9.02
CA GLU A 99 -17.99 -5.79 10.14
C GLU A 99 -16.85 -4.89 9.64
N LYS A 100 -16.87 -3.60 9.99
CA LYS A 100 -15.84 -2.62 9.60
C LYS A 100 -15.24 -1.96 10.84
N GLN A 101 -13.91 -1.86 10.86
CA GLN A 101 -13.15 -1.12 11.87
C GLN A 101 -12.14 -0.21 11.19
N PHE A 102 -11.96 1.00 11.70
CA PHE A 102 -10.98 1.96 11.21
C PHE A 102 -10.06 2.36 12.36
N ILE A 103 -8.74 2.31 12.13
CA ILE A 103 -7.71 2.52 13.14
C ILE A 103 -6.77 3.62 12.65
N ALA A 104 -6.84 4.80 13.29
CA ALA A 104 -5.97 5.95 13.01
C ALA A 104 -4.64 5.78 13.77
N GLU A 105 -3.72 4.99 13.22
CA GLU A 105 -2.45 4.66 13.87
C GLU A 105 -1.37 4.32 12.84
N ASN A 106 -0.10 4.39 13.26
CA ASN A 106 1.02 3.92 12.46
C ASN A 106 0.86 2.42 12.17
N MET A 107 1.06 2.03 10.90
CA MET A 107 0.92 0.66 10.43
C MET A 107 1.75 -0.35 11.22
N THR A 108 2.99 0.01 11.60
CA THR A 108 3.90 -0.89 12.34
C THR A 108 3.43 -1.17 13.77
N THR A 109 2.71 -0.23 14.37
CA THR A 109 2.09 -0.41 15.70
C THR A 109 0.73 -1.09 15.58
N ALA A 110 -0.12 -0.60 14.69
CA ALA A 110 -1.48 -1.08 14.53
C ALA A 110 -1.52 -2.58 14.19
N ILE A 111 -0.65 -3.04 13.27
CA ILE A 111 -0.58 -4.45 12.86
C ILE A 111 -0.34 -5.39 14.06
N GLN A 112 0.40 -4.94 15.07
CA GLN A 112 0.70 -5.75 16.26
C GLN A 112 -0.51 -5.95 17.17
N HIS A 113 -1.44 -4.97 17.19
CA HIS A 113 -2.57 -4.94 18.11
C HIS A 113 -3.88 -5.47 17.54
N ILE A 114 -4.03 -5.54 16.19
CA ILE A 114 -5.25 -6.10 15.60
C ILE A 114 -5.41 -7.59 15.94
N PRO A 115 -6.66 -8.05 16.12
CA PRO A 115 -6.93 -9.48 16.36
C PRO A 115 -6.59 -10.32 15.12
N ALA A 116 -6.00 -11.49 15.36
CA ALA A 116 -5.70 -12.47 14.31
C ALA A 116 -6.68 -13.66 14.41
N PRO A 117 -6.81 -14.50 13.38
CA PRO A 117 -6.14 -14.45 12.07
C PRO A 117 -6.94 -13.74 10.98
N PHE A 118 -6.24 -13.30 9.90
CA PHE A 118 -6.82 -12.73 8.69
C PHE A 118 -6.49 -13.55 7.46
N ASP A 119 -7.39 -13.53 6.45
CA ASP A 119 -7.15 -14.18 5.17
C ASP A 119 -6.25 -13.34 4.27
N ILE A 120 -6.47 -12.02 4.26
CA ILE A 120 -5.71 -11.05 3.47
C ILE A 120 -5.26 -9.89 4.36
N ILE A 121 -3.99 -9.54 4.25
CA ILE A 121 -3.44 -8.26 4.64
C ILE A 121 -2.95 -7.59 3.36
N PHE A 122 -3.47 -6.42 3.06
CA PHE A 122 -3.15 -5.66 1.86
C PHE A 122 -2.53 -4.33 2.22
N SER A 123 -1.58 -3.86 1.41
CA SER A 123 -1.05 -2.51 1.51
C SER A 123 -0.77 -1.97 0.11
N SER A 124 -1.15 -0.71 -0.13
CA SER A 124 -0.86 -0.06 -1.41
C SER A 124 -0.26 1.32 -1.20
N TYR A 125 0.84 1.59 -1.91
CA TYR A 125 1.54 2.87 -1.94
C TYR A 125 1.90 3.41 -0.54
N THR A 126 2.36 2.53 0.37
CA THR A 126 2.55 2.89 1.78
C THR A 126 3.84 2.32 2.38
N VAL A 127 4.22 1.08 2.03
CA VAL A 127 5.36 0.39 2.66
C VAL A 127 6.70 1.04 2.31
N HIS A 128 6.78 1.77 1.20
CA HIS A 128 7.96 2.54 0.83
C HIS A 128 8.33 3.64 1.83
N HIS A 129 7.42 4.06 2.71
CA HIS A 129 7.74 5.02 3.79
C HIS A 129 8.54 4.42 4.94
N LEU A 130 8.63 3.10 5.03
CA LEU A 130 9.38 2.41 6.05
C LEU A 130 10.86 2.29 5.66
N SER A 131 11.78 2.36 6.63
CA SER A 131 13.16 1.92 6.46
C SER A 131 13.23 0.41 6.19
N TYR A 132 14.38 -0.09 5.72
CA TYR A 132 14.57 -1.52 5.47
C TYR A 132 14.23 -2.38 6.71
N GLN A 133 14.71 -2.00 7.89
CA GLN A 133 14.43 -2.75 9.11
C GLN A 133 12.95 -2.73 9.49
N GLU A 134 12.30 -1.58 9.38
CA GLU A 134 10.86 -1.47 9.65
C GLU A 134 10.03 -2.28 8.64
N LYS A 135 10.43 -2.32 7.34
CA LYS A 135 9.81 -3.21 6.35
C LYS A 135 9.95 -4.68 6.74
N PHE A 136 11.16 -5.07 7.12
CA PHE A 136 11.43 -6.45 7.54
C PHE A 136 10.53 -6.84 8.72
N ASP A 137 10.46 -6.03 9.76
CA ASP A 137 9.66 -6.28 10.95
C ASP A 137 8.16 -6.25 10.64
N PHE A 138 7.70 -5.27 9.85
CA PHE A 138 6.30 -5.16 9.42
C PHE A 138 5.83 -6.37 8.62
N ILE A 139 6.63 -6.84 7.64
CA ILE A 139 6.31 -8.03 6.83
C ILE A 139 6.26 -9.28 7.72
N HIS A 140 7.13 -9.38 8.74
CA HIS A 140 7.08 -10.43 9.73
C HIS A 140 5.80 -10.39 10.56
N ASP A 141 5.40 -9.21 11.03
CA ASP A 141 4.18 -9.01 11.81
C ASP A 141 2.93 -9.34 10.97
N CYS A 142 2.90 -8.93 9.70
CA CYS A 142 1.85 -9.35 8.76
C CYS A 142 1.73 -10.88 8.68
N LYS A 143 2.86 -11.58 8.54
CA LYS A 143 2.85 -13.06 8.52
C LYS A 143 2.22 -13.65 9.76
N ASN A 144 2.54 -13.11 10.94
CA ASN A 144 2.02 -13.61 12.21
C ASN A 144 0.49 -13.42 12.33
N LYS A 145 -0.05 -12.38 11.70
CA LYS A 145 -1.49 -12.06 11.70
C LYS A 145 -2.30 -12.80 10.64
N LEU A 146 -1.66 -13.45 9.68
CA LEU A 146 -2.35 -14.22 8.65
C LEU A 146 -2.79 -15.60 9.14
N ALA A 147 -3.92 -16.06 8.62
CA ALA A 147 -4.36 -17.45 8.70
C ALA A 147 -3.44 -18.37 7.87
N PRO A 148 -3.41 -19.69 8.13
CA PRO A 148 -2.79 -20.64 7.21
C PRO A 148 -3.40 -20.51 5.80
N GLY A 149 -2.56 -20.38 4.78
CA GLY A 149 -2.98 -20.11 3.39
C GLY A 149 -3.48 -18.70 3.14
N GLY A 150 -3.26 -17.75 4.05
CA GLY A 150 -3.51 -16.34 3.85
C GLY A 150 -2.36 -15.65 3.10
N PHE A 151 -2.61 -14.42 2.64
CA PHE A 151 -1.66 -13.65 1.84
C PHE A 151 -1.42 -12.25 2.41
N PHE A 152 -0.15 -11.83 2.42
CA PHE A 152 0.19 -10.43 2.44
C PHE A 152 0.39 -9.96 0.99
N LEU A 153 -0.43 -9.00 0.56
CA LEU A 153 -0.46 -8.45 -0.79
C LEU A 153 0.02 -7.01 -0.74
N MET A 154 0.99 -6.67 -1.59
CA MET A 154 1.61 -5.34 -1.57
C MET A 154 1.71 -4.76 -2.98
N ILE A 155 1.13 -3.58 -3.19
CA ILE A 155 1.34 -2.74 -4.37
C ILE A 155 2.20 -1.56 -3.94
N ASP A 156 3.41 -1.41 -4.53
CA ASP A 156 4.29 -0.33 -4.08
C ASP A 156 5.31 0.11 -5.14
N GLY A 157 5.94 1.25 -4.85
CA GLY A 157 7.09 1.73 -5.59
C GLY A 157 8.30 0.82 -5.40
N ILE A 158 9.01 0.53 -6.48
CA ILE A 158 10.18 -0.35 -6.47
C ILE A 158 11.37 0.28 -7.18
N LEU A 159 12.57 -0.11 -6.74
CA LEU A 159 13.82 0.13 -7.45
C LEU A 159 14.03 -0.92 -8.56
N ASP A 160 14.75 -0.54 -9.60
CA ASP A 160 15.38 -1.52 -10.47
C ASP A 160 16.57 -2.20 -9.76
N GLU A 161 16.98 -3.36 -10.28
CA GLU A 161 18.16 -4.04 -9.78
C GLU A 161 19.40 -3.13 -9.94
N ASN A 162 20.16 -2.95 -8.85
CA ASN A 162 21.31 -2.05 -8.77
C ASN A 162 21.00 -0.53 -8.90
N GLN A 163 19.74 -0.12 -8.90
CA GLN A 163 19.37 1.29 -8.89
C GLN A 163 19.52 1.87 -7.48
N THR A 164 20.17 3.05 -7.37
CA THR A 164 20.21 3.78 -6.09
C THR A 164 18.90 4.57 -5.89
N ARG A 165 18.62 4.95 -4.63
CA ARG A 165 17.48 5.80 -4.30
C ARG A 165 17.50 7.14 -5.06
N GLU A 166 18.68 7.75 -5.22
CA GLU A 166 18.82 9.00 -5.99
C GLU A 166 18.47 8.78 -7.47
N GLN A 167 18.90 7.67 -8.06
CA GLN A 167 18.55 7.32 -9.44
C GLN A 167 17.06 7.05 -9.58
N TRP A 168 16.43 6.44 -8.59
CA TRP A 168 14.99 6.22 -8.55
C TRP A 168 14.22 7.55 -8.44
N LEU A 169 14.64 8.46 -7.56
CA LEU A 169 14.05 9.80 -7.43
C LEU A 169 14.13 10.59 -8.75
N TYR A 170 15.26 10.49 -9.46
CA TYR A 170 15.41 11.11 -10.78
C TYR A 170 14.49 10.47 -11.83
N ALA A 171 14.38 9.14 -11.84
CA ALA A 171 13.46 8.43 -12.73
C ALA A 171 12.00 8.78 -12.42
N TYR A 172 11.64 8.93 -11.13
CA TYR A 172 10.31 9.31 -10.68
C TYR A 172 9.97 10.76 -11.09
N GLU A 173 10.92 11.69 -10.94
CA GLU A 173 10.79 13.06 -11.45
C GLU A 173 10.58 13.09 -12.97
N THR A 174 11.37 12.33 -13.71
CA THR A 174 11.28 12.23 -15.18
C THR A 174 9.92 11.70 -15.61
N PHE A 175 9.50 10.58 -15.02
CA PHE A 175 8.18 10.01 -15.22
C PHE A 175 7.06 11.02 -14.94
N TYR A 176 7.20 11.79 -13.84
CA TYR A 176 6.20 12.78 -13.47
C TYR A 176 6.09 13.93 -14.48
N ARG A 177 7.21 14.38 -15.05
CA ARG A 177 7.22 15.37 -16.14
C ARG A 177 6.53 14.84 -17.40
N GLU A 178 6.73 13.59 -17.74
CA GLU A 178 6.11 12.95 -18.92
C GLU A 178 4.59 12.86 -18.79
N ILE A 179 4.08 12.44 -17.64
CA ILE A 179 2.64 12.30 -17.40
C ILE A 179 1.94 13.62 -17.07
N CYS A 180 2.69 14.67 -16.76
CA CYS A 180 2.19 16.00 -16.42
C CYS A 180 2.97 17.09 -17.17
N PRO A 181 2.89 17.16 -18.52
CA PRO A 181 3.74 18.05 -19.32
C PRO A 181 3.52 19.55 -19.05
N THR A 182 2.46 19.90 -18.35
CA THR A 182 2.17 21.31 -17.97
C THR A 182 2.67 21.66 -16.56
N ILE A 183 3.33 20.73 -15.85
CA ILE A 183 3.86 21.01 -14.51
C ILE A 183 5.01 22.00 -14.59
N THR A 184 4.96 23.04 -13.78
CA THR A 184 6.07 23.99 -13.64
C THR A 184 7.16 23.41 -12.74
N ASP A 185 8.40 23.92 -12.85
CA ASP A 185 9.51 23.47 -11.99
C ASP A 185 9.20 23.69 -10.51
N ALA A 186 8.57 24.80 -10.14
CA ALA A 186 8.17 25.05 -8.76
C ALA A 186 7.12 24.07 -8.23
N GLN A 187 6.16 23.67 -9.07
CA GLN A 187 5.17 22.65 -8.71
C GLN A 187 5.80 21.27 -8.56
N LEU A 188 6.73 20.93 -9.45
CA LEU A 188 7.46 19.67 -9.40
C LEU A 188 8.37 19.59 -8.18
N GLU A 189 9.11 20.66 -7.87
CA GLU A 189 9.94 20.75 -6.65
C GLU A 189 9.07 20.52 -5.39
N LEU A 190 7.91 21.17 -5.33
CA LEU A 190 6.99 21.01 -4.22
C LEU A 190 6.48 19.56 -4.10
N PHE A 191 6.15 18.93 -5.23
CA PHE A 191 5.74 17.52 -5.29
C PHE A 191 6.87 16.59 -4.84
N MET A 192 8.08 16.77 -5.37
CA MET A 192 9.25 15.92 -5.08
C MET A 192 9.78 16.06 -3.64
N ARG A 193 9.36 17.08 -2.89
CA ARG A 193 9.73 17.22 -1.47
C ARG A 193 9.30 16.04 -0.61
N HIS A 194 8.12 15.47 -0.87
CA HIS A 194 7.63 14.33 -0.11
C HIS A 194 8.43 13.05 -0.41
N PRO A 195 8.52 12.56 -1.67
CA PRO A 195 9.29 11.35 -1.96
C PRO A 195 10.79 11.49 -1.62
N SER A 196 11.39 12.67 -1.80
CA SER A 196 12.79 12.86 -1.44
C SER A 196 13.09 12.75 0.05
N ARG A 197 12.11 12.97 0.93
CA ARG A 197 12.26 12.89 2.38
C ARG A 197 11.76 11.58 2.98
N SER A 198 10.69 11.02 2.39
CA SER A 198 9.89 10.00 3.06
C SER A 198 9.78 8.69 2.30
N ASP A 199 10.28 8.58 1.05
CA ASP A 199 10.18 7.36 0.27
C ASP A 199 11.52 6.62 0.25
N TYR A 200 11.48 5.36 0.65
CA TYR A 200 12.60 4.42 0.69
C TYR A 200 12.23 3.15 -0.04
N PRO A 201 12.04 3.20 -1.38
CA PRO A 201 11.68 2.01 -2.14
C PRO A 201 12.81 0.97 -2.10
N GLU A 202 12.44 -0.30 -2.24
CA GLU A 202 13.37 -1.43 -2.37
C GLU A 202 13.17 -2.12 -3.71
N ASN A 203 14.15 -2.91 -4.15
CA ASN A 203 13.98 -3.73 -5.34
C ASN A 203 13.24 -5.05 -5.02
N ILE A 204 12.75 -5.72 -6.07
CA ILE A 204 12.00 -6.98 -5.93
C ILE A 204 12.85 -8.07 -5.27
N HIS A 205 14.15 -8.12 -5.57
CA HIS A 205 15.06 -9.08 -4.98
C HIS A 205 15.17 -8.93 -3.46
N THR A 206 15.18 -7.70 -2.94
CA THR A 206 15.16 -7.43 -1.50
C THR A 206 13.90 -8.03 -0.85
N PHE A 207 12.72 -7.84 -1.43
CA PHE A 207 11.48 -8.44 -0.91
C PHE A 207 11.48 -9.96 -0.99
N GLN A 208 12.07 -10.53 -2.04
CA GLN A 208 12.25 -11.97 -2.17
C GLN A 208 13.20 -12.52 -1.08
N GLN A 209 14.28 -11.81 -0.77
CA GLN A 209 15.18 -12.18 0.33
C GLN A 209 14.48 -12.11 1.69
N ILE A 210 13.69 -11.06 1.96
CA ILE A 210 12.88 -10.96 3.17
C ILE A 210 11.93 -12.16 3.28
N ALA A 211 11.26 -12.52 2.19
CA ALA A 211 10.37 -13.68 2.17
C ALA A 211 11.09 -14.99 2.50
N GLN A 212 12.28 -15.20 1.94
CA GLN A 212 13.13 -16.37 2.23
C GLN A 212 13.59 -16.41 3.69
N MET A 213 14.14 -15.30 4.19
CA MET A 213 14.63 -15.18 5.58
C MET A 213 13.53 -15.44 6.59
N GLN A 214 12.33 -14.97 6.32
CA GLN A 214 11.15 -15.15 7.17
C GLN A 214 10.39 -16.45 6.88
N LYS A 215 10.87 -17.29 5.96
CA LYS A 215 10.27 -18.59 5.62
C LYS A 215 8.80 -18.48 5.19
N TRP A 216 8.48 -17.52 4.33
CA TRP A 216 7.20 -17.52 3.64
C TRP A 216 7.10 -18.73 2.71
N SER A 217 5.90 -19.32 2.56
CA SER A 217 5.70 -20.49 1.69
C SER A 217 5.97 -20.17 0.22
N ASN A 218 5.63 -18.96 -0.21
CA ASN A 218 5.91 -18.46 -1.55
C ASN A 218 6.02 -16.93 -1.56
N PHE A 219 6.79 -16.41 -2.52
CA PHE A 219 6.82 -15.01 -2.93
C PHE A 219 6.63 -14.95 -4.43
N GLN A 220 5.72 -14.09 -4.89
CA GLN A 220 5.38 -13.93 -6.30
C GLN A 220 5.34 -12.44 -6.67
N LEU A 221 6.02 -12.10 -7.76
CA LEU A 221 5.74 -10.86 -8.48
C LEU A 221 4.52 -11.10 -9.38
N VAL A 222 3.40 -10.45 -9.06
CA VAL A 222 2.13 -10.62 -9.77
C VAL A 222 2.07 -9.72 -11.00
N LEU A 223 2.43 -8.44 -10.83
CA LEU A 223 2.45 -7.45 -11.92
C LEU A 223 3.56 -6.44 -11.67
N ARG A 224 4.20 -5.98 -12.74
CA ARG A 224 5.11 -4.84 -12.73
C ARG A 224 4.77 -3.87 -13.84
N ILE A 225 4.68 -2.57 -13.51
CA ILE A 225 4.49 -1.48 -14.48
C ILE A 225 5.47 -0.37 -14.11
N GLY A 226 6.53 -0.23 -14.90
CA GLY A 226 7.58 0.77 -14.65
C GLY A 226 8.18 0.67 -13.24
N LEU A 227 7.98 1.73 -12.46
CA LEU A 227 8.49 1.85 -11.09
C LEU A 227 7.55 1.26 -10.02
N LEU A 228 6.50 0.54 -10.42
CA LEU A 228 5.50 -0.02 -9.53
C LEU A 228 5.45 -1.54 -9.65
N ALA A 229 5.20 -2.23 -8.56
CA ALA A 229 5.00 -3.67 -8.54
C ALA A 229 3.86 -4.09 -7.60
N PHE A 230 3.12 -5.11 -8.02
CA PHE A 230 2.21 -5.88 -7.17
C PHE A 230 2.88 -7.19 -6.81
N MET A 231 3.07 -7.42 -5.53
CA MET A 231 3.76 -8.59 -4.95
C MET A 231 2.84 -9.32 -3.98
N ALA A 232 2.95 -10.65 -3.95
CA ALA A 232 2.19 -11.51 -3.04
C ALA A 232 3.12 -12.42 -2.23
N PHE A 233 2.91 -12.44 -0.91
CA PHE A 233 3.58 -13.31 0.04
C PHE A 233 2.56 -14.31 0.59
N SER A 234 2.79 -15.61 0.42
CA SER A 234 1.90 -16.67 0.91
C SER A 234 2.40 -17.22 2.24
N LYS A 235 1.49 -17.41 3.20
CA LYS A 235 1.80 -18.03 4.50
C LYS A 235 1.69 -19.55 4.46
#